data_37d57f373f150a909cf4058ccd3c57bd
#
_entry.id   37d57f373f150a909cf4058ccd3c57bd
#
_cell.length_a   1.000
_cell.length_b   1.000
_cell.length_c   1.000
_cell.angle_alpha   90.00
_cell.angle_beta   90.00
_cell.angle_gamma   90.00
#
_symmetry.space_group_name_H-M   'P 1'
#
loop_
_entity.id
_entity.type
_entity.pdbx_description
1 polymer ?
#
loop_
_entity_poly.entity_id
_entity_poly.type
_entity_poly.pdbx_seq_one_letter_code
_entity_poly.pdbx_strand_id
1 'polypeptide(L)'
;FGQTNYSAAKMGLVGLMNTLKLEGEKYDIKVNTVSPIAATRLTEDVMPPDLFEKLQPEFVAPLVLYLCSKECGETGMIFNAGMGYFNRAAVVSGPGAVVGDGKAAPTVEEIHRNWDAIHELSGAQEYYNATVAFSPMMDAFSPKAEAPAAAEGLTVKTIFDRLPEAFQADQAAGVDVVFQFKISGPDGGDWNVTVKDGACEVHEGVHGSPTTTILMSGGDFVGLIEGTVNAMQAYTSGKLKIEGDLMKSQLIEKLFKF
;
A
#
# COMPACT_ATOMS: atom_id res chain seq x y z
N PHE A 1 27.00 19.57 10.53
CA PHE A 1 28.31 19.67 9.88
C PHE A 1 29.21 18.54 10.38
N GLY A 2 29.99 17.86 9.50
CA GLY A 2 30.86 16.74 9.87
C GLY A 2 30.15 15.41 10.16
N GLN A 3 28.86 15.27 9.87
CA GLN A 3 28.04 14.11 10.21
C GLN A 3 27.65 13.23 9.00
N THR A 4 28.34 13.34 7.88
CA THR A 4 27.95 12.67 6.63
C THR A 4 27.92 11.14 6.76
N ASN A 5 28.95 10.54 7.37
CA ASN A 5 29.03 9.10 7.62
C ASN A 5 27.98 8.63 8.63
N TYR A 6 27.76 9.41 9.69
CA TYR A 6 26.76 9.13 10.70
C TYR A 6 25.34 9.16 10.09
N SER A 7 25.03 10.22 9.33
CA SER A 7 23.75 10.37 8.66
C SER A 7 23.49 9.24 7.66
N ALA A 8 24.48 8.87 6.86
CA ALA A 8 24.40 7.74 5.93
C ALA A 8 24.12 6.43 6.67
N ALA A 9 24.84 6.15 7.78
CA ALA A 9 24.64 4.95 8.57
C ALA A 9 23.23 4.90 9.19
N LYS A 10 22.75 6.05 9.73
CA LYS A 10 21.42 6.12 10.36
C LYS A 10 20.28 6.01 9.34
N MET A 11 20.38 6.64 8.17
CA MET A 11 19.40 6.42 7.10
C MET A 11 19.47 5.01 6.52
N GLY A 12 20.62 4.35 6.56
CA GLY A 12 20.76 2.94 6.21
C GLY A 12 19.89 2.01 7.05
N LEU A 13 19.59 2.37 8.31
CA LEU A 13 18.67 1.61 9.17
C LEU A 13 17.22 1.66 8.64
N VAL A 14 16.81 2.75 8.01
CA VAL A 14 15.48 2.86 7.38
C VAL A 14 15.40 1.92 6.18
N GLY A 15 16.46 1.86 5.36
CA GLY A 15 16.56 0.89 4.26
C GLY A 15 16.53 -0.56 4.74
N LEU A 16 17.28 -0.87 5.82
CA LEU A 16 17.28 -2.19 6.46
C LEU A 16 15.89 -2.56 6.97
N MET A 17 15.22 -1.67 7.69
CA MET A 17 13.84 -1.85 8.16
C MET A 17 12.90 -2.16 7.01
N ASN A 18 12.97 -1.40 5.90
CA ASN A 18 12.11 -1.59 4.73
C ASN A 18 12.32 -2.95 4.05
N THR A 19 13.51 -3.51 4.10
CA THR A 19 13.80 -4.87 3.60
C THR A 19 13.31 -5.93 4.59
N LEU A 20 13.67 -5.80 5.86
CA LEU A 20 13.34 -6.78 6.89
C LEU A 20 11.84 -6.93 7.14
N LYS A 21 11.05 -5.84 7.01
CA LYS A 21 9.58 -5.94 7.15
C LYS A 21 8.97 -6.84 6.08
N LEU A 22 9.52 -6.84 4.86
CA LEU A 22 9.06 -7.70 3.75
C LEU A 22 9.52 -9.16 3.93
N GLU A 23 10.80 -9.35 4.28
CA GLU A 23 11.36 -10.68 4.51
C GLU A 23 10.75 -11.37 5.73
N GLY A 24 10.38 -10.58 6.76
CA GLY A 24 9.80 -11.04 8.02
C GLY A 24 8.29 -11.26 7.98
N GLU A 25 7.58 -10.72 7.00
CA GLU A 25 6.12 -10.71 6.93
C GLU A 25 5.50 -12.10 7.08
N LYS A 26 6.00 -13.09 6.34
CA LYS A 26 5.53 -14.49 6.40
C LYS A 26 5.73 -15.18 7.75
N TYR A 27 6.54 -14.60 8.62
CA TYR A 27 6.81 -15.10 9.97
C TYR A 27 6.16 -14.21 11.04
N ASP A 28 5.34 -13.24 10.65
CA ASP A 28 4.72 -12.23 11.52
C ASP A 28 5.75 -11.38 12.31
N ILE A 29 6.94 -11.17 11.72
CA ILE A 29 7.98 -10.35 12.31
C ILE A 29 7.70 -8.88 11.97
N LYS A 30 7.49 -8.06 13.01
CA LYS A 30 7.33 -6.61 12.90
C LYS A 30 8.69 -5.92 13.03
N VAL A 31 8.97 -4.96 12.15
CA VAL A 31 10.23 -4.22 12.12
C VAL A 31 9.96 -2.73 12.05
N ASN A 32 10.35 -2.00 13.07
CA ASN A 32 10.19 -0.55 13.15
C ASN A 32 11.52 0.12 13.53
N THR A 33 11.67 1.40 13.22
CA THR A 33 12.82 2.21 13.62
C THR A 33 12.41 3.27 14.64
N VAL A 34 13.26 3.49 15.63
CA VAL A 34 13.10 4.60 16.58
C VAL A 34 14.24 5.60 16.36
N SER A 35 13.88 6.88 16.25
CA SER A 35 14.79 8.02 16.22
C SER A 35 14.73 8.69 17.61
N PRO A 36 15.56 8.28 18.56
CA PRO A 36 15.52 8.79 19.92
C PRO A 36 16.19 10.16 20.02
N ILE A 37 15.59 11.05 20.79
CA ILE A 37 16.21 12.31 21.22
C ILE A 37 16.36 12.21 22.73
N ALA A 38 17.59 11.93 23.18
CA ALA A 38 17.91 11.74 24.57
C ALA A 38 19.28 12.33 24.91
N ALA A 39 19.39 12.87 26.10
CA ALA A 39 20.65 13.35 26.67
C ALA A 39 21.56 12.15 26.97
N THR A 40 22.81 12.28 26.60
CA THR A 40 23.83 11.27 26.84
C THR A 40 25.14 11.95 27.24
N ARG A 41 26.08 11.22 27.79
CA ARG A 41 27.44 11.72 28.09
C ARG A 41 28.13 12.35 26.86
N LEU A 42 27.73 11.94 25.64
CA LEU A 42 28.29 12.50 24.41
C LEU A 42 27.68 13.86 24.03
N THR A 43 26.55 14.22 24.62
CA THR A 43 25.83 15.48 24.34
C THR A 43 25.85 16.46 25.48
N GLU A 44 26.43 16.09 26.65
CA GLU A 44 26.50 16.89 27.86
C GLU A 44 27.20 18.23 27.63
N ASP A 45 28.35 18.22 26.93
CA ASP A 45 29.13 19.42 26.66
C ASP A 45 28.56 20.36 25.57
N VAL A 46 27.57 19.88 24.79
CA VAL A 46 27.03 20.63 23.63
C VAL A 46 25.56 21.02 23.81
N MET A 47 24.95 20.60 24.92
CA MET A 47 23.52 20.82 25.17
C MET A 47 23.33 21.76 26.37
N PRO A 48 22.40 22.74 26.29
CA PRO A 48 22.04 23.55 27.46
C PRO A 48 21.59 22.68 28.65
N PRO A 49 22.00 22.99 29.90
CA PRO A 49 21.72 22.15 31.08
C PRO A 49 20.23 21.89 31.31
N ASP A 50 19.38 22.89 31.14
CA ASP A 50 17.92 22.80 31.30
C ASP A 50 17.26 21.90 30.23
N LEU A 51 17.84 21.78 29.04
CA LEU A 51 17.41 20.86 27.99
C LEU A 51 17.94 19.45 28.30
N PHE A 52 19.19 19.34 28.75
CA PHE A 52 19.80 18.07 29.14
C PHE A 52 18.99 17.34 30.23
N GLU A 53 18.52 18.06 31.24
CA GLU A 53 17.68 17.52 32.30
C GLU A 53 16.32 16.99 31.81
N LYS A 54 15.77 17.56 30.75
CA LYS A 54 14.47 17.16 30.18
C LYS A 54 14.56 15.98 29.22
N LEU A 55 15.70 15.77 28.58
CA LEU A 55 15.90 14.75 27.54
C LEU A 55 16.40 13.41 28.15
N GLN A 56 15.80 12.97 29.25
CA GLN A 56 16.20 11.72 29.88
C GLN A 56 15.88 10.50 28.97
N PRO A 57 16.79 9.51 28.88
CA PRO A 57 16.58 8.30 28.06
C PRO A 57 15.35 7.51 28.45
N GLU A 58 14.90 7.62 29.70
CA GLU A 58 13.71 6.96 30.22
C GLU A 58 12.41 7.34 29.49
N PHE A 59 12.38 8.52 28.86
CA PHE A 59 11.25 8.93 28.03
C PHE A 59 11.15 8.17 26.69
N VAL A 60 12.20 7.49 26.26
CA VAL A 60 12.22 6.70 25.01
C VAL A 60 11.75 5.27 25.26
N ALA A 61 12.10 4.70 26.41
CA ALA A 61 11.87 3.29 26.73
C ALA A 61 10.41 2.82 26.60
N PRO A 62 9.38 3.58 27.03
CA PRO A 62 7.99 3.14 26.90
C PRO A 62 7.54 2.89 25.45
N LEU A 63 7.99 3.72 24.51
CA LEU A 63 7.71 3.50 23.10
C LEU A 63 8.34 2.19 22.59
N VAL A 64 9.59 1.93 22.93
CA VAL A 64 10.30 0.71 22.54
C VAL A 64 9.59 -0.53 23.11
N LEU A 65 9.17 -0.48 24.37
CA LEU A 65 8.44 -1.56 25.02
C LEU A 65 7.10 -1.82 24.31
N TYR A 66 6.35 -0.76 23.96
CA TYR A 66 5.11 -0.90 23.20
C TYR A 66 5.35 -1.53 21.83
N LEU A 67 6.35 -1.06 21.07
CA LEU A 67 6.68 -1.61 19.76
C LEU A 67 7.10 -3.10 19.79
N CYS A 68 7.61 -3.57 20.94
CA CYS A 68 7.97 -4.97 21.18
C CYS A 68 6.84 -5.79 21.80
N SER A 69 5.70 -5.19 22.10
CA SER A 69 4.56 -5.88 22.72
C SER A 69 3.68 -6.57 21.67
N LYS A 70 2.78 -7.46 22.12
CA LYS A 70 1.81 -8.14 21.25
C LYS A 70 0.67 -7.21 20.81
N GLU A 71 0.47 -6.09 21.48
CA GLU A 71 -0.54 -5.09 21.16
C GLU A 71 -0.12 -4.22 19.96
N CYS A 72 1.17 -4.20 19.60
CA CYS A 72 1.67 -3.44 18.46
C CYS A 72 1.55 -4.26 17.17
N GLY A 73 0.63 -3.86 16.29
CA GLY A 73 0.49 -4.42 14.94
C GLY A 73 1.34 -3.72 13.87
N GLU A 74 2.03 -2.62 14.22
CA GLU A 74 2.73 -1.77 13.27
C GLU A 74 4.05 -2.38 12.79
N THR A 75 4.35 -2.20 11.50
CA THR A 75 5.62 -2.57 10.89
C THR A 75 6.02 -1.58 9.80
N GLY A 76 7.31 -1.33 9.63
CA GLY A 76 7.84 -0.41 8.61
C GLY A 76 7.69 1.05 8.99
N MET A 77 7.49 1.37 10.25
CA MET A 77 7.29 2.73 10.75
C MET A 77 8.57 3.31 11.35
N ILE A 78 8.70 4.64 11.25
CA ILE A 78 9.75 5.42 11.89
C ILE A 78 9.09 6.27 12.98
N PHE A 79 9.57 6.18 14.22
CA PHE A 79 9.04 6.95 15.33
C PHE A 79 10.12 7.83 15.94
N ASN A 80 9.82 9.12 16.10
CA ASN A 80 10.63 10.00 16.94
C ASN A 80 10.16 9.90 18.39
N ALA A 81 11.10 9.91 19.33
CA ALA A 81 10.80 9.80 20.76
C ALA A 81 11.77 10.65 21.60
N GLY A 82 11.25 11.49 22.48
CA GLY A 82 12.02 12.28 23.43
C GLY A 82 11.14 13.20 24.26
N MET A 83 11.52 13.48 25.50
CA MET A 83 10.80 14.38 26.41
C MET A 83 9.30 14.07 26.63
N GLY A 84 8.86 12.83 26.42
CA GLY A 84 7.43 12.50 26.42
C GLY A 84 6.68 12.91 25.16
N TYR A 85 7.36 13.42 24.13
CA TYR A 85 6.81 13.70 22.82
C TYR A 85 7.13 12.56 21.86
N PHE A 86 6.11 12.08 21.17
CA PHE A 86 6.19 11.00 20.20
C PHE A 86 5.46 11.38 18.93
N ASN A 87 6.05 11.12 17.78
CA ASN A 87 5.38 11.23 16.50
C ASN A 87 5.94 10.25 15.49
N ARG A 88 5.17 9.99 14.43
CA ARG A 88 5.61 9.22 13.29
C ARG A 88 6.35 10.11 12.29
N ALA A 89 7.44 9.60 11.74
CA ALA A 89 8.11 10.14 10.57
C ALA A 89 7.92 9.18 9.40
N ALA A 90 8.03 9.69 8.17
CA ALA A 90 7.88 8.88 6.97
C ALA A 90 8.78 9.41 5.84
N VAL A 91 9.17 8.53 4.93
CA VAL A 91 9.73 8.89 3.61
C VAL A 91 8.57 8.84 2.62
N VAL A 92 8.28 9.96 1.99
CA VAL A 92 7.13 10.10 1.08
C VAL A 92 7.60 10.47 -0.32
N SER A 93 6.79 10.12 -1.33
CA SER A 93 6.98 10.56 -2.71
C SER A 93 5.80 11.43 -3.12
N GLY A 94 6.09 12.59 -3.73
CA GLY A 94 5.08 13.46 -4.31
C GLY A 94 4.39 12.82 -5.53
N PRO A 95 3.30 13.43 -6.01
CA PRO A 95 2.58 12.94 -7.18
C PRO A 95 3.42 12.98 -8.47
N GLY A 96 4.43 13.86 -8.52
CA GLY A 96 5.29 14.04 -9.68
C GLY A 96 4.58 14.60 -10.91
N ALA A 97 5.30 14.61 -12.03
CA ALA A 97 4.78 15.05 -13.32
C ALA A 97 5.31 14.16 -14.45
N VAL A 98 4.48 13.92 -15.46
CA VAL A 98 4.93 13.34 -16.73
C VAL A 98 5.51 14.47 -17.59
N VAL A 99 6.77 14.32 -18.01
CA VAL A 99 7.44 15.25 -18.90
C VAL A 99 7.76 14.53 -20.21
N GLY A 100 7.17 15.00 -21.30
CA GLY A 100 7.29 14.35 -22.60
C GLY A 100 6.25 13.25 -22.84
N ASP A 101 6.47 12.44 -23.87
CA ASP A 101 5.56 11.38 -24.32
C ASP A 101 6.06 9.95 -24.03
N GLY A 102 7.14 9.82 -23.27
CA GLY A 102 7.78 8.55 -22.95
C GLY A 102 8.56 7.89 -24.11
N LYS A 103 8.62 8.50 -25.30
CA LYS A 103 9.34 7.95 -26.47
C LYS A 103 10.73 8.52 -26.62
N ALA A 104 10.91 9.78 -26.23
CA ALA A 104 12.21 10.45 -26.21
C ALA A 104 12.51 10.98 -24.81
N ALA A 105 13.80 11.04 -24.46
CA ALA A 105 14.21 11.64 -23.20
C ALA A 105 13.87 13.15 -23.19
N PRO A 106 13.28 13.67 -22.12
CA PRO A 106 13.01 15.08 -22.03
C PRO A 106 14.28 15.92 -21.96
N THR A 107 14.24 17.14 -22.48
CA THR A 107 15.32 18.10 -22.38
C THR A 107 15.39 18.74 -20.98
N VAL A 108 16.53 19.36 -20.66
CA VAL A 108 16.70 20.11 -19.40
C VAL A 108 15.68 21.24 -19.29
N GLU A 109 15.37 21.92 -20.40
CA GLU A 109 14.40 23.00 -20.47
C GLU A 109 12.96 22.52 -20.22
N GLU A 110 12.64 21.29 -20.64
CA GLU A 110 11.34 20.66 -20.34
C GLU A 110 11.23 20.29 -18.87
N ILE A 111 12.27 19.74 -18.26
CA ILE A 111 12.35 19.50 -16.80
C ILE A 111 12.17 20.83 -16.06
N HIS A 112 12.89 21.88 -16.45
CA HIS A 112 12.80 23.19 -15.81
C HIS A 112 11.37 23.78 -15.87
N ARG A 113 10.70 23.67 -17.00
CA ARG A 113 9.31 24.15 -17.17
C ARG A 113 8.30 23.40 -16.29
N ASN A 114 8.58 22.15 -15.97
CA ASN A 114 7.72 21.30 -15.15
C ASN A 114 8.18 21.19 -13.68
N TRP A 115 9.20 21.99 -13.30
CA TRP A 115 9.87 21.84 -12.00
C TRP A 115 8.91 21.96 -10.82
N ASP A 116 7.96 22.88 -10.85
CA ASP A 116 6.99 23.11 -9.77
C ASP A 116 6.11 21.87 -9.51
N ALA A 117 5.70 21.19 -10.57
CA ALA A 117 4.93 19.96 -10.44
C ALA A 117 5.82 18.74 -10.02
N ILE A 118 7.08 18.71 -10.46
CA ILE A 118 8.02 17.64 -10.12
C ILE A 118 8.35 17.62 -8.62
N HIS A 119 8.52 18.79 -7.99
CA HIS A 119 8.95 18.89 -6.59
C HIS A 119 7.77 19.11 -5.62
N GLU A 120 6.52 19.17 -6.11
CA GLU A 120 5.33 19.31 -5.28
C GLU A 120 5.14 18.08 -4.37
N LEU A 121 4.85 18.30 -3.09
CA LEU A 121 4.57 17.27 -2.10
C LEU A 121 3.10 17.24 -1.63
N SER A 122 2.26 18.16 -2.12
CA SER A 122 0.83 18.07 -1.84
C SER A 122 0.25 16.79 -2.42
N GLY A 123 -0.38 15.97 -1.59
CA GLY A 123 -0.83 14.64 -1.99
C GLY A 123 0.27 13.55 -1.98
N ALA A 124 1.45 13.85 -1.41
CA ALA A 124 2.52 12.86 -1.28
C ALA A 124 2.06 11.62 -0.50
N GLN A 125 2.57 10.47 -0.92
CA GLN A 125 2.21 9.17 -0.36
C GLN A 125 3.46 8.44 0.16
N GLU A 126 3.25 7.63 1.18
CA GLU A 126 4.22 6.64 1.65
C GLU A 126 3.94 5.31 0.97
N TYR A 127 4.97 4.69 0.40
CA TYR A 127 4.83 3.42 -0.29
C TYR A 127 5.41 2.27 0.53
N TYR A 128 4.67 1.17 0.60
CA TYR A 128 5.06 -0.01 1.36
C TYR A 128 6.35 -0.66 0.83
N ASN A 129 6.53 -0.69 -0.47
CA ASN A 129 7.73 -1.22 -1.13
C ASN A 129 7.99 -0.52 -2.47
N ALA A 130 9.13 -0.83 -3.09
CA ALA A 130 9.56 -0.22 -4.35
C ALA A 130 8.61 -0.52 -5.52
N THR A 131 8.01 -1.71 -5.58
CA THR A 131 7.08 -2.09 -6.65
C THR A 131 5.85 -1.18 -6.64
N VAL A 132 5.28 -0.94 -5.45
CA VAL A 132 4.15 -0.02 -5.29
C VAL A 132 4.54 1.43 -5.58
N ALA A 133 5.78 1.82 -5.24
CA ALA A 133 6.28 3.17 -5.54
C ALA A 133 6.41 3.43 -7.06
N PHE A 134 6.54 2.40 -7.89
CA PHE A 134 6.57 2.53 -9.35
C PHE A 134 5.18 2.59 -9.99
N SER A 135 4.11 2.22 -9.28
CA SER A 135 2.75 2.20 -9.85
C SER A 135 2.33 3.54 -10.47
N PRO A 136 2.50 4.71 -9.81
CA PRO A 136 2.10 5.98 -10.39
C PRO A 136 2.82 6.30 -11.71
N MET A 137 4.08 5.89 -11.84
CA MET A 137 4.86 6.08 -13.05
C MET A 137 4.33 5.15 -14.17
N MET A 138 4.00 3.90 -13.86
CA MET A 138 3.43 2.97 -14.84
C MET A 138 2.04 3.42 -15.26
N ASP A 139 1.22 3.88 -14.34
CA ASP A 139 -0.14 4.36 -14.61
C ASP A 139 -0.14 5.61 -15.50
N ALA A 140 0.86 6.49 -15.32
CA ALA A 140 1.00 7.70 -16.11
C ALA A 140 1.27 7.44 -17.60
N PHE A 141 1.90 6.31 -17.94
CA PHE A 141 2.19 5.89 -19.31
C PHE A 141 1.32 4.72 -19.80
N SER A 142 0.49 4.16 -18.94
CA SER A 142 -0.52 3.20 -19.38
C SER A 142 -1.50 3.93 -20.30
N PRO A 143 -1.89 3.34 -21.44
CA PRO A 143 -3.01 3.91 -22.18
C PRO A 143 -4.15 4.05 -21.17
N LYS A 144 -4.57 5.30 -20.91
CA LYS A 144 -5.84 5.50 -20.22
C LYS A 144 -6.84 4.67 -21.03
N ALA A 145 -7.25 3.52 -20.48
CA ALA A 145 -8.49 2.93 -20.93
C ALA A 145 -9.46 4.10 -20.87
N GLU A 146 -10.02 4.50 -22.01
CA GLU A 146 -11.14 5.43 -21.99
C GLU A 146 -12.06 4.87 -20.94
N ALA A 147 -12.19 5.59 -19.82
CA ALA A 147 -13.10 5.18 -18.78
C ALA A 147 -14.42 4.96 -19.51
N PRO A 148 -14.99 3.75 -19.51
CA PRO A 148 -16.29 3.54 -20.13
C PRO A 148 -17.15 4.62 -19.52
N ALA A 149 -17.76 5.45 -20.37
CA ALA A 149 -18.55 6.61 -19.97
C ALA A 149 -19.35 6.19 -18.75
N ALA A 150 -19.18 6.87 -17.62
CA ALA A 150 -19.69 6.49 -16.32
C ALA A 150 -21.11 5.97 -16.50
N ALA A 151 -21.29 4.65 -16.44
CA ALA A 151 -22.60 4.07 -16.51
C ALA A 151 -23.30 4.49 -15.23
N GLU A 152 -24.27 5.36 -15.35
CA GLU A 152 -25.09 5.80 -14.23
C GLU A 152 -25.52 4.54 -13.44
N GLY A 153 -24.98 4.38 -12.22
CA GLY A 153 -25.45 3.40 -11.26
C GLY A 153 -24.72 2.06 -11.19
N LEU A 154 -23.39 2.00 -11.40
CA LEU A 154 -22.66 0.76 -11.08
C LEU A 154 -22.73 0.51 -9.57
N THR A 155 -23.37 -0.58 -9.17
CA THR A 155 -23.47 -1.04 -7.80
C THR A 155 -22.76 -2.38 -7.64
N VAL A 156 -22.41 -2.77 -6.41
CA VAL A 156 -21.83 -4.09 -6.12
C VAL A 156 -22.67 -5.21 -6.77
N LYS A 157 -24.00 -5.15 -6.61
CA LYS A 157 -24.90 -6.13 -7.18
C LYS A 157 -24.84 -6.18 -8.69
N THR A 158 -24.90 -5.04 -9.38
CA THR A 158 -24.86 -4.99 -10.85
C THR A 158 -23.52 -5.47 -11.41
N ILE A 159 -22.42 -5.32 -10.67
CA ILE A 159 -21.12 -5.89 -11.05
C ILE A 159 -21.20 -7.42 -11.03
N PHE A 160 -21.68 -8.03 -9.95
CA PHE A 160 -21.79 -9.48 -9.87
C PHE A 160 -22.83 -10.06 -10.85
N ASP A 161 -23.93 -9.37 -11.11
CA ASP A 161 -24.91 -9.78 -12.10
C ASP A 161 -24.30 -9.83 -13.53
N ARG A 162 -23.33 -8.94 -13.84
CA ARG A 162 -22.66 -8.86 -15.15
C ARG A 162 -21.34 -9.64 -15.22
N LEU A 163 -20.85 -10.17 -14.09
CA LEU A 163 -19.58 -10.89 -14.04
C LEU A 163 -19.49 -12.07 -15.00
N PRO A 164 -20.57 -12.87 -15.21
CA PRO A 164 -20.55 -13.95 -16.21
C PRO A 164 -20.33 -13.46 -17.64
N GLU A 165 -20.78 -12.24 -17.98
CA GLU A 165 -20.58 -11.65 -19.31
C GLU A 165 -19.13 -11.16 -19.51
N ALA A 166 -18.47 -10.75 -18.43
CA ALA A 166 -17.07 -10.30 -18.42
C ALA A 166 -16.06 -11.48 -18.40
N PHE A 167 -16.56 -12.71 -18.24
CA PHE A 167 -15.72 -13.91 -18.09
C PHE A 167 -15.02 -14.31 -19.38
N GLN A 168 -13.71 -14.58 -19.28
CA GLN A 168 -12.84 -14.98 -20.38
C GLN A 168 -12.64 -16.50 -20.34
N ALA A 169 -13.53 -17.27 -20.97
CA ALA A 169 -13.51 -18.74 -20.93
C ALA A 169 -12.23 -19.35 -21.54
N ASP A 170 -11.64 -18.70 -22.53
CA ASP A 170 -10.37 -19.08 -23.16
C ASP A 170 -9.17 -18.97 -22.20
N GLN A 171 -9.24 -18.11 -21.19
CA GLN A 171 -8.22 -17.95 -20.15
C GLN A 171 -8.43 -18.89 -18.95
N ALA A 172 -9.54 -19.61 -18.91
CA ALA A 172 -9.92 -20.48 -17.79
C ALA A 172 -9.53 -21.96 -17.96
N ALA A 173 -8.77 -22.30 -19.00
CA ALA A 173 -8.35 -23.68 -19.24
C ALA A 173 -7.52 -24.24 -18.07
N GLY A 174 -8.02 -25.32 -17.43
CA GLY A 174 -7.37 -25.94 -16.28
C GLY A 174 -7.45 -25.15 -14.97
N VAL A 175 -8.26 -24.11 -14.91
CA VAL A 175 -8.53 -23.34 -13.68
C VAL A 175 -9.67 -24.02 -12.90
N ASP A 176 -9.41 -24.30 -11.61
CA ASP A 176 -10.41 -24.75 -10.64
C ASP A 176 -10.22 -23.88 -9.40
N VAL A 177 -11.11 -22.89 -9.19
CA VAL A 177 -10.96 -21.89 -8.14
C VAL A 177 -12.33 -21.37 -7.69
N VAL A 178 -12.45 -21.10 -6.39
CA VAL A 178 -13.59 -20.42 -5.80
C VAL A 178 -13.13 -19.11 -5.16
N PHE A 179 -13.57 -18.01 -5.71
CA PHE A 179 -13.38 -16.67 -5.15
C PHE A 179 -14.56 -16.34 -4.22
N GLN A 180 -14.28 -16.02 -2.99
CA GLN A 180 -15.25 -15.45 -2.05
C GLN A 180 -15.02 -13.96 -1.95
N PHE A 181 -16.04 -13.17 -2.14
CA PHE A 181 -16.05 -11.73 -1.92
C PHE A 181 -16.85 -11.40 -0.66
N LYS A 182 -16.26 -10.66 0.25
CA LYS A 182 -16.91 -10.11 1.44
C LYS A 182 -16.86 -8.59 1.31
N ILE A 183 -17.93 -8.03 0.79
CA ILE A 183 -18.01 -6.60 0.50
C ILE A 183 -18.77 -5.89 1.63
N SER A 184 -18.10 -4.98 2.31
CA SER A 184 -18.68 -4.22 3.42
C SER A 184 -19.33 -2.92 2.96
N GLY A 185 -20.29 -2.40 3.75
CA GLY A 185 -20.97 -1.14 3.49
C GLY A 185 -22.46 -1.32 3.13
N PRO A 186 -23.19 -0.20 2.89
CA PRO A 186 -24.65 -0.21 2.70
C PRO A 186 -25.12 -1.06 1.52
N ASP A 187 -24.34 -1.08 0.43
CA ASP A 187 -24.61 -1.85 -0.79
C ASP A 187 -23.70 -3.09 -0.90
N GLY A 188 -23.14 -3.53 0.22
CA GLY A 188 -22.26 -4.69 0.32
C GLY A 188 -23.02 -6.00 0.33
N GLY A 189 -22.26 -7.10 0.53
CA GLY A 189 -22.80 -8.47 0.60
C GLY A 189 -21.70 -9.49 0.48
N ASP A 190 -22.06 -10.75 0.69
CA ASP A 190 -21.22 -11.89 0.45
C ASP A 190 -21.54 -12.50 -0.92
N TRP A 191 -20.52 -12.70 -1.76
CA TRP A 191 -20.64 -13.26 -3.09
C TRP A 191 -19.59 -14.32 -3.31
N ASN A 192 -19.92 -15.39 -4.01
CA ASN A 192 -18.94 -16.37 -4.44
C ASN A 192 -18.97 -16.58 -5.94
N VAL A 193 -17.79 -16.75 -6.52
CA VAL A 193 -17.58 -16.96 -7.95
C VAL A 193 -16.77 -18.22 -8.12
N THR A 194 -17.39 -19.25 -8.70
CA THR A 194 -16.76 -20.53 -9.00
C THR A 194 -16.35 -20.56 -10.46
N VAL A 195 -15.07 -20.78 -10.71
CA VAL A 195 -14.53 -21.00 -12.06
C VAL A 195 -14.01 -22.42 -12.13
N LYS A 196 -14.62 -23.24 -12.96
CA LYS A 196 -14.27 -24.65 -13.13
C LYS A 196 -14.63 -25.11 -14.54
N ASP A 197 -13.78 -25.96 -15.12
CA ASP A 197 -13.98 -26.58 -16.44
C ASP A 197 -14.35 -25.57 -17.55
N GLY A 198 -13.81 -24.35 -17.47
CA GLY A 198 -14.08 -23.27 -18.42
C GLY A 198 -15.44 -22.58 -18.24
N ALA A 199 -16.17 -22.87 -17.18
CA ALA A 199 -17.42 -22.23 -16.80
C ALA A 199 -17.24 -21.31 -15.58
N CYS A 200 -18.09 -20.27 -15.49
CA CYS A 200 -18.14 -19.32 -14.38
C CYS A 200 -19.56 -19.31 -13.80
N GLU A 201 -19.69 -19.53 -12.52
CA GLU A 201 -20.94 -19.43 -11.77
C GLU A 201 -20.81 -18.38 -10.66
N VAL A 202 -21.80 -17.52 -10.54
CA VAL A 202 -21.85 -16.45 -9.52
C VAL A 202 -23.06 -16.67 -8.62
N HIS A 203 -22.81 -16.68 -7.32
CA HIS A 203 -23.86 -16.86 -6.31
C HIS A 203 -23.71 -15.84 -5.18
N GLU A 204 -24.83 -15.33 -4.69
CA GLU A 204 -24.88 -14.55 -3.46
C GLU A 204 -24.76 -15.49 -2.25
N GLY A 205 -23.96 -15.11 -1.27
CA GLY A 205 -23.74 -15.84 -0.03
C GLY A 205 -22.29 -16.34 0.15
N VAL A 206 -22.08 -17.05 1.26
CA VAL A 206 -20.76 -17.57 1.66
C VAL A 206 -20.58 -18.99 1.15
N HIS A 207 -19.46 -19.25 0.47
CA HIS A 207 -19.06 -20.59 0.07
C HIS A 207 -18.37 -21.32 1.22
N GLY A 208 -18.66 -22.62 1.39
CA GLY A 208 -18.12 -23.42 2.51
C GLY A 208 -16.61 -23.69 2.48
N SER A 209 -15.98 -23.61 1.30
CA SER A 209 -14.54 -23.87 1.12
C SER A 209 -14.00 -23.00 -0.02
N PRO A 210 -13.86 -21.69 0.18
CA PRO A 210 -13.30 -20.81 -0.85
C PRO A 210 -11.80 -21.06 -1.03
N THR A 211 -11.31 -20.91 -2.25
CA THR A 211 -9.86 -20.97 -2.54
C THR A 211 -9.17 -19.71 -2.05
N THR A 212 -9.83 -18.56 -2.26
CA THR A 212 -9.36 -17.25 -1.80
C THR A 212 -10.54 -16.36 -1.45
N THR A 213 -10.38 -15.52 -0.45
CA THR A 213 -11.39 -14.57 0.02
C THR A 213 -10.88 -13.14 -0.14
N ILE A 214 -11.67 -12.31 -0.78
CA ILE A 214 -11.42 -10.89 -1.02
C ILE A 214 -12.31 -10.07 -0.10
N LEU A 215 -11.72 -9.22 0.73
CA LEU A 215 -12.43 -8.37 1.67
C LEU A 215 -12.15 -6.90 1.35
N MET A 216 -13.19 -6.11 1.11
CA MET A 216 -13.07 -4.67 0.86
C MET A 216 -14.41 -3.94 1.02
N SER A 217 -14.39 -2.60 0.96
CA SER A 217 -15.62 -1.81 0.96
C SER A 217 -16.30 -1.81 -0.41
N GLY A 218 -17.63 -1.63 -0.44
CA GLY A 218 -18.38 -1.53 -1.70
C GLY A 218 -17.89 -0.39 -2.60
N GLY A 219 -17.57 0.76 -2.02
CA GLY A 219 -17.02 1.89 -2.77
C GLY A 219 -15.65 1.60 -3.38
N ASP A 220 -14.74 0.94 -2.65
CA ASP A 220 -13.43 0.55 -3.19
C ASP A 220 -13.58 -0.56 -4.24
N PHE A 221 -14.55 -1.49 -4.09
CA PHE A 221 -14.83 -2.54 -5.07
C PHE A 221 -15.36 -1.97 -6.39
N VAL A 222 -16.34 -1.08 -6.33
CA VAL A 222 -16.83 -0.35 -7.51
C VAL A 222 -15.70 0.43 -8.16
N GLY A 223 -14.91 1.16 -7.36
CA GLY A 223 -13.76 1.90 -7.85
C GLY A 223 -12.68 1.04 -8.52
N LEU A 224 -12.47 -0.21 -8.06
CA LEU A 224 -11.60 -1.18 -8.74
C LEU A 224 -12.11 -1.51 -10.14
N ILE A 225 -13.40 -1.76 -10.29
CA ILE A 225 -14.02 -2.09 -11.58
C ILE A 225 -14.04 -0.88 -12.52
N GLU A 226 -14.25 0.31 -11.99
CA GLU A 226 -14.21 1.57 -12.74
C GLU A 226 -12.77 2.03 -13.07
N GLY A 227 -11.75 1.35 -12.52
CA GLY A 227 -10.34 1.74 -12.68
C GLY A 227 -9.94 3.00 -11.92
N THR A 228 -10.80 3.52 -11.02
CA THR A 228 -10.51 4.68 -10.16
C THR A 228 -9.72 4.29 -8.90
N VAL A 229 -9.73 3.00 -8.53
CA VAL A 229 -8.96 2.41 -7.43
C VAL A 229 -7.99 1.37 -8.01
N ASN A 230 -6.70 1.49 -7.69
CA ASN A 230 -5.71 0.50 -8.08
C ASN A 230 -5.70 -0.67 -7.08
N ALA A 231 -5.78 -1.92 -7.58
CA ALA A 231 -5.85 -3.13 -6.76
C ALA A 231 -4.63 -3.30 -5.83
N MET A 232 -3.43 -3.05 -6.35
CA MET A 232 -2.20 -3.17 -5.58
C MET A 232 -2.13 -2.10 -4.48
N GLN A 233 -2.54 -0.87 -4.79
CA GLN A 233 -2.61 0.21 -3.81
C GLN A 233 -3.66 -0.07 -2.73
N ALA A 234 -4.83 -0.59 -3.11
CA ALA A 234 -5.86 -0.99 -2.17
C ALA A 234 -5.39 -2.12 -1.23
N TYR A 235 -4.65 -3.10 -1.77
CA TYR A 235 -4.06 -4.19 -0.99
C TYR A 235 -3.02 -3.67 0.01
N THR A 236 -2.09 -2.84 -0.44
CA THR A 236 -1.00 -2.33 0.42
C THR A 236 -1.47 -1.31 1.46
N SER A 237 -2.56 -0.58 1.18
CA SER A 237 -3.19 0.33 2.14
C SER A 237 -4.16 -0.37 3.11
N GLY A 238 -4.35 -1.68 2.97
CA GLY A 238 -5.28 -2.47 3.79
C GLY A 238 -6.77 -2.29 3.45
N LYS A 239 -7.10 -1.54 2.40
CA LYS A 239 -8.46 -1.40 1.87
C LYS A 239 -8.96 -2.67 1.17
N LEU A 240 -8.05 -3.40 0.54
CA LEU A 240 -8.25 -4.74 0.01
C LEU A 240 -7.48 -5.73 0.87
N LYS A 241 -8.16 -6.72 1.43
CA LYS A 241 -7.52 -7.83 2.13
C LYS A 241 -7.80 -9.13 1.37
N ILE A 242 -6.80 -10.00 1.32
CA ILE A 242 -6.89 -11.29 0.67
C ILE A 242 -6.54 -12.36 1.68
N GLU A 243 -7.45 -13.32 1.89
CA GLU A 243 -7.26 -14.48 2.75
C GLU A 243 -7.25 -15.75 1.88
N GLY A 244 -6.40 -16.71 2.20
CA GLY A 244 -6.24 -17.95 1.43
C GLY A 244 -5.13 -17.86 0.38
N ASP A 245 -5.36 -18.37 -0.83
CA ASP A 245 -4.35 -18.45 -1.89
C ASP A 245 -4.18 -17.12 -2.64
N LEU A 246 -3.17 -16.34 -2.25
CA LEU A 246 -2.84 -15.04 -2.87
C LEU A 246 -2.50 -15.17 -4.37
N MET A 247 -1.83 -16.25 -4.78
CA MET A 247 -1.46 -16.42 -6.19
C MET A 247 -2.70 -16.67 -7.05
N LYS A 248 -3.68 -17.37 -6.53
CA LYS A 248 -4.94 -17.61 -7.23
C LYS A 248 -5.84 -16.36 -7.27
N SER A 249 -5.74 -15.44 -6.30
CA SER A 249 -6.48 -14.18 -6.37
C SER A 249 -6.12 -13.34 -7.59
N GLN A 250 -4.87 -13.40 -8.06
CA GLN A 250 -4.41 -12.68 -9.26
C GLN A 250 -5.06 -13.18 -10.56
N LEU A 251 -5.66 -14.37 -10.54
CA LEU A 251 -6.39 -14.88 -11.70
C LEU A 251 -7.65 -14.03 -12.00
N ILE A 252 -8.18 -13.27 -11.05
CA ILE A 252 -9.37 -12.43 -11.25
C ILE A 252 -9.16 -11.46 -12.42
N GLU A 253 -8.02 -10.75 -12.46
CA GLU A 253 -7.72 -9.80 -13.53
C GLU A 253 -7.58 -10.47 -14.91
N LYS A 254 -7.15 -11.74 -14.93
CA LYS A 254 -7.00 -12.51 -16.16
C LYS A 254 -8.32 -13.13 -16.63
N LEU A 255 -9.17 -13.54 -15.70
CA LEU A 255 -10.41 -14.26 -15.97
C LEU A 255 -11.59 -13.33 -16.27
N PHE A 256 -11.54 -12.08 -15.81
CA PHE A 256 -12.64 -11.12 -15.98
C PHE A 256 -12.15 -9.81 -16.60
N LYS A 257 -12.85 -9.33 -17.60
CA LYS A 257 -12.61 -8.03 -18.24
C LYS A 257 -13.91 -7.24 -18.29
N PHE A 258 -13.93 -6.15 -17.49
CA PHE A 258 -15.04 -5.19 -17.46
C PHE A 258 -14.81 -4.08 -18.47
#